data_1742a84ab43f84f8acd9f489a4a42d70
#
_entry.id   1742a84ab43f84f8acd9f489a4a42d70
#
_cell.length_a   1.000
_cell.length_b   1.000
_cell.length_c   1.000
_cell.angle_alpha   90.00
_cell.angle_beta   90.00
_cell.angle_gamma   90.00
#
_symmetry.space_group_name_H-M   'P 1'
#
loop_
_entity.id
_entity.type
_entity.pdbx_description
1 polymer ?
#
loop_
_entity_poly.entity_id
_entity_poly.type
_entity_poly.pdbx_seq_one_letter_code
_entity_poly.pdbx_strand_id
1 'polypeptide(L)'
;MTKSLKKYLLLIATVILSVTLAACSMGASTEQIVNKSVESSKNIKSTDFVATNSSEILVGEQTQTVENTVSGSLIIDPLAIKATTDVKAQGQSQTLELYIKDGTAYAKATGQDEWVKSSSSSITAQFENLKKIANSEQILEFYKKIAKDFKKTEENGNYVLTYTGSGDQFKDLMVAVANASSGNEVNASAFNNVDFKNVTIKLVVTKDYTPVTNEVNMELATKNTSTPTTMKIKQNIQYSNVNNVKEINLPGEVKNAKEVAADTQKSQ
;
A
#
# COMPACT_ATOMS: atom_id res chain seq x y z
N MET A 1 -37.17 37.52 -21.77
CA MET A 1 -35.79 37.59 -21.23
C MET A 1 -35.17 38.90 -21.65
N THR A 2 -34.94 39.79 -20.71
CA THR A 2 -34.45 41.17 -20.96
C THR A 2 -33.00 41.15 -21.45
N LYS A 3 -32.63 42.07 -22.35
CA LYS A 3 -31.29 42.19 -22.94
C LYS A 3 -30.17 42.26 -21.90
N SER A 4 -30.45 42.67 -20.67
CA SER A 4 -29.51 42.72 -19.56
C SER A 4 -29.12 41.32 -19.04
N LEU A 5 -30.07 40.39 -18.97
CA LEU A 5 -29.82 39.03 -18.46
C LEU A 5 -28.89 38.23 -19.36
N LYS A 6 -28.96 38.45 -20.69
CA LYS A 6 -28.03 37.81 -21.65
C LYS A 6 -26.60 38.33 -21.50
N LYS A 7 -26.39 39.60 -21.13
CA LYS A 7 -25.06 40.16 -20.88
C LYS A 7 -24.40 39.60 -19.62
N TYR A 8 -25.18 39.35 -18.56
CA TYR A 8 -24.67 38.73 -17.34
C TYR A 8 -24.39 37.24 -17.52
N LEU A 9 -25.18 36.50 -18.31
CA LEU A 9 -24.94 35.11 -18.67
C LEU A 9 -23.66 34.95 -19.52
N LEU A 10 -23.38 35.86 -20.44
CA LEU A 10 -22.15 35.88 -21.24
C LEU A 10 -20.92 36.23 -20.39
N LEU A 11 -21.06 37.10 -19.38
CA LEU A 11 -19.97 37.45 -18.46
C LEU A 11 -19.63 36.28 -17.51
N ILE A 12 -20.63 35.52 -17.06
CA ILE A 12 -20.44 34.33 -16.23
C ILE A 12 -19.80 33.22 -17.05
N ALA A 13 -20.18 33.03 -18.32
CA ALA A 13 -19.57 32.02 -19.18
C ALA A 13 -18.09 32.34 -19.51
N THR A 14 -17.75 33.62 -19.64
CA THR A 14 -16.32 34.02 -19.86
C THR A 14 -15.45 33.89 -18.61
N VAL A 15 -16.00 34.07 -17.41
CA VAL A 15 -15.25 33.87 -16.16
C VAL A 15 -15.04 32.39 -15.88
N ILE A 16 -15.97 31.50 -16.25
CA ILE A 16 -15.78 30.05 -16.08
C ILE A 16 -14.77 29.49 -17.10
N LEU A 17 -14.67 30.07 -18.31
CA LEU A 17 -13.69 29.64 -19.32
C LEU A 17 -12.26 30.12 -19.02
N SER A 18 -12.09 31.18 -18.23
CA SER A 18 -10.77 31.71 -17.91
C SER A 18 -10.06 31.01 -16.75
N VAL A 19 -10.78 30.18 -15.98
CA VAL A 19 -10.18 29.39 -14.88
C VAL A 19 -9.57 28.07 -15.37
N THR A 20 -9.97 27.58 -16.56
CA THR A 20 -9.47 26.29 -17.10
C THR A 20 -8.18 26.40 -17.91
N LEU A 21 -7.66 27.59 -18.20
CA LEU A 21 -6.42 27.77 -18.99
C LEU A 21 -5.20 28.21 -18.17
N ALA A 22 -5.34 28.48 -16.86
CA ALA A 22 -4.22 28.82 -15.99
C ALA A 22 -3.66 27.61 -15.21
N ALA A 23 -4.20 26.41 -15.42
CA ALA A 23 -3.67 25.17 -14.81
C ALA A 23 -2.57 24.49 -15.66
N CYS A 24 -2.16 25.07 -16.78
CA CYS A 24 -1.02 24.59 -17.55
C CYS A 24 0.24 25.33 -17.12
N SER A 25 1.07 24.60 -16.39
CA SER A 25 2.52 24.78 -16.27
C SER A 25 3.06 25.89 -15.34
N MET A 26 3.15 25.61 -14.04
CA MET A 26 4.33 26.02 -13.25
C MET A 26 4.54 25.09 -12.04
N GLY A 27 4.26 23.83 -12.17
CA GLY A 27 4.51 22.81 -11.13
C GLY A 27 5.25 21.60 -11.68
N ALA A 28 5.84 20.79 -10.82
CA ALA A 28 6.53 19.59 -11.20
C ALA A 28 5.66 18.68 -12.08
N SER A 29 6.26 18.05 -13.10
CA SER A 29 5.58 17.06 -13.94
C SER A 29 5.27 15.78 -13.16
N THR A 30 4.37 14.95 -13.66
CA THR A 30 4.06 13.66 -13.03
C THR A 30 5.30 12.79 -12.89
N GLU A 31 6.16 12.74 -13.91
CA GLU A 31 7.43 12.00 -13.86
C GLU A 31 8.37 12.55 -12.78
N GLN A 32 8.48 13.87 -12.68
CA GLN A 32 9.30 14.49 -11.63
C GLN A 32 8.77 14.15 -10.24
N ILE A 33 7.45 14.20 -10.03
CA ILE A 33 6.83 13.89 -8.75
C ILE A 33 7.05 12.42 -8.40
N VAL A 34 6.80 11.49 -9.33
CA VAL A 34 7.02 10.06 -9.12
C VAL A 34 8.48 9.78 -8.78
N ASN A 35 9.42 10.26 -9.59
CA ASN A 35 10.85 10.02 -9.38
C ASN A 35 11.33 10.56 -8.03
N LYS A 36 10.95 11.80 -7.68
CA LYS A 36 11.34 12.39 -6.41
C LYS A 36 10.67 11.73 -5.22
N SER A 37 9.43 11.26 -5.35
CA SER A 37 8.75 10.51 -4.30
C SER A 37 9.43 9.15 -4.06
N VAL A 38 9.85 8.47 -5.10
CA VAL A 38 10.64 7.24 -5.01
C VAL A 38 11.96 7.50 -4.27
N GLU A 39 12.68 8.57 -4.62
CA GLU A 39 13.92 8.94 -3.93
C GLU A 39 13.67 9.31 -2.45
N SER A 40 12.61 10.07 -2.17
CA SER A 40 12.20 10.41 -0.81
C SER A 40 11.88 9.16 0.02
N SER A 41 11.20 8.19 -0.58
CA SER A 41 10.84 6.94 0.12
C SER A 41 12.05 6.14 0.58
N LYS A 42 13.16 6.16 -0.17
CA LYS A 42 14.42 5.51 0.23
C LYS A 42 15.07 6.12 1.47
N ASN A 43 14.73 7.37 1.78
CA ASN A 43 15.29 8.11 2.89
C ASN A 43 14.39 8.11 4.14
N ILE A 44 13.30 7.36 4.12
CA ILE A 44 12.44 7.19 5.31
C ILE A 44 13.17 6.34 6.33
N LYS A 45 13.35 6.89 7.53
CA LYS A 45 13.97 6.22 8.67
C LYS A 45 12.95 5.75 9.69
N SER A 46 11.81 6.44 9.77
CA SER A 46 10.72 6.07 10.67
C SER A 46 9.39 6.63 10.16
N THR A 47 8.28 6.00 10.54
CA THR A 47 6.94 6.47 10.19
C THR A 47 5.88 5.84 11.09
N ASP A 48 4.77 6.55 11.30
CA ASP A 48 3.52 5.92 11.67
C ASP A 48 2.75 5.56 10.40
N PHE A 49 1.99 4.48 10.45
CA PHE A 49 1.22 4.01 9.30
C PHE A 49 -0.11 3.39 9.69
N VAL A 50 -1.06 3.48 8.76
CA VAL A 50 -2.30 2.70 8.77
C VAL A 50 -2.44 2.06 7.38
N ALA A 51 -2.44 0.74 7.34
CA ALA A 51 -2.63 -0.04 6.12
C ALA A 51 -3.95 -0.82 6.21
N THR A 52 -4.86 -0.55 5.30
CA THR A 52 -6.10 -1.31 5.14
C THR A 52 -6.03 -2.14 3.87
N ASN A 53 -6.35 -3.42 3.99
CA ASN A 53 -6.40 -4.33 2.85
C ASN A 53 -7.74 -5.05 2.86
N SER A 54 -8.36 -5.15 1.69
CA SER A 54 -9.56 -5.96 1.46
C SER A 54 -9.33 -6.84 0.24
N SER A 55 -9.62 -8.12 0.37
CA SER A 55 -9.58 -9.09 -0.70
C SER A 55 -10.93 -9.78 -0.80
N GLU A 56 -11.58 -9.65 -1.94
CA GLU A 56 -12.82 -10.33 -2.29
C GLU A 56 -12.52 -11.34 -3.39
N ILE A 57 -12.78 -12.61 -3.13
CA ILE A 57 -12.57 -13.72 -4.06
C ILE A 57 -13.94 -14.33 -4.39
N LEU A 58 -14.32 -14.28 -5.65
CA LEU A 58 -15.52 -14.92 -6.19
C LEU A 58 -15.12 -16.17 -6.98
N VAL A 59 -15.58 -17.32 -6.54
CA VAL A 59 -15.40 -18.62 -7.23
C VAL A 59 -16.77 -19.19 -7.55
N GLY A 60 -17.14 -19.18 -8.83
CA GLY A 60 -18.52 -19.48 -9.23
C GLY A 60 -19.49 -18.47 -8.61
N GLU A 61 -20.38 -18.94 -7.72
CA GLU A 61 -21.36 -18.12 -7.01
C GLU A 61 -20.95 -17.81 -5.54
N GLN A 62 -19.81 -18.35 -5.09
CA GLN A 62 -19.36 -18.19 -3.71
C GLN A 62 -18.39 -17.02 -3.59
N THR A 63 -18.70 -16.08 -2.70
CA THR A 63 -17.86 -14.94 -2.37
C THR A 63 -17.20 -15.14 -1.01
N GLN A 64 -15.90 -14.95 -0.95
CA GLN A 64 -15.15 -14.89 0.30
C GLN A 64 -14.49 -13.51 0.39
N THR A 65 -14.65 -12.86 1.54
CA THR A 65 -14.03 -11.56 1.82
C THR A 65 -13.15 -11.66 3.05
N VAL A 66 -11.93 -11.15 2.92
CA VAL A 66 -10.98 -10.97 4.01
C VAL A 66 -10.60 -9.49 4.07
N GLU A 67 -10.74 -8.91 5.24
CA GLU A 67 -10.32 -7.54 5.50
C GLU A 67 -9.28 -7.56 6.61
N ASN A 68 -8.21 -6.79 6.44
CA ASN A 68 -7.28 -6.54 7.52
C ASN A 68 -6.92 -5.05 7.60
N THR A 69 -6.70 -4.60 8.83
CA THR A 69 -6.17 -3.28 9.11
C THR A 69 -4.94 -3.44 9.98
N VAL A 70 -3.82 -2.91 9.53
CA VAL A 70 -2.59 -2.86 10.32
C VAL A 70 -2.27 -1.41 10.61
N SER A 71 -2.18 -1.06 11.87
CA SER A 71 -1.78 0.29 12.30
C SER A 71 -0.58 0.22 13.22
N GLY A 72 0.30 1.19 13.15
CA GLY A 72 1.47 1.16 14.01
C GLY A 72 2.53 2.19 13.70
N SER A 73 3.69 1.95 14.28
CA SER A 73 4.90 2.77 14.13
C SER A 73 6.07 1.87 13.73
N LEU A 74 6.92 2.38 12.89
CA LEU A 74 8.12 1.71 12.37
C LEU A 74 9.33 2.62 12.54
N ILE A 75 10.42 2.07 13.04
CA ILE A 75 11.78 2.61 12.94
C ILE A 75 12.60 1.58 12.15
N ILE A 76 13.34 2.02 11.13
CA ILE A 76 14.02 1.13 10.18
C ILE A 76 15.38 0.66 10.70
N ASP A 77 16.12 1.56 11.35
CA ASP A 77 17.46 1.26 11.83
C ASP A 77 17.76 2.01 13.14
N PRO A 78 18.00 1.29 14.29
CA PRO A 78 17.78 -0.15 14.45
C PRO A 78 16.29 -0.50 14.31
N LEU A 79 15.99 -1.69 13.75
CA LEU A 79 14.62 -2.10 13.51
C LEU A 79 13.82 -2.18 14.81
N ALA A 80 12.77 -1.37 14.88
CA ALA A 80 11.75 -1.45 15.91
C ALA A 80 10.35 -1.27 15.28
N ILE A 81 9.40 -2.08 15.72
CA ILE A 81 8.02 -2.07 15.23
C ILE A 81 7.06 -2.11 16.40
N LYS A 82 6.02 -1.31 16.33
CA LYS A 82 4.78 -1.46 17.08
C LYS A 82 3.66 -1.59 16.07
N ALA A 83 2.87 -2.65 16.12
CA ALA A 83 1.76 -2.82 15.21
C ALA A 83 0.56 -3.45 15.92
N THR A 84 -0.63 -3.01 15.54
CA THR A 84 -1.90 -3.68 15.86
C THR A 84 -2.49 -4.12 14.52
N THR A 85 -2.82 -5.40 14.43
CA THR A 85 -3.44 -6.01 13.25
C THR A 85 -4.85 -6.47 13.61
N ASP A 86 -5.85 -5.93 12.94
CA ASP A 86 -7.23 -6.37 13.01
C ASP A 86 -7.58 -7.15 11.74
N VAL A 87 -7.97 -8.40 11.88
CA VAL A 87 -8.38 -9.27 10.77
C VAL A 87 -9.86 -9.60 10.92
N LYS A 88 -10.60 -9.41 9.83
CA LYS A 88 -12.01 -9.82 9.72
C LYS A 88 -12.15 -10.81 8.57
N ALA A 89 -12.61 -12.01 8.88
CA ALA A 89 -12.87 -13.06 7.91
C ALA A 89 -14.07 -13.87 8.34
N GLN A 90 -15.00 -14.14 7.43
CA GLN A 90 -16.19 -14.99 7.69
C GLN A 90 -16.99 -14.59 8.93
N GLY A 91 -17.11 -13.29 9.21
CA GLY A 91 -17.85 -12.77 10.36
C GLY A 91 -17.11 -12.87 11.71
N GLN A 92 -15.89 -13.38 11.71
CA GLN A 92 -15.01 -13.40 12.89
C GLN A 92 -14.01 -12.25 12.83
N SER A 93 -13.68 -11.70 13.99
CA SER A 93 -12.66 -10.66 14.14
C SER A 93 -11.60 -11.11 15.13
N GLN A 94 -10.34 -10.90 14.77
CA GLN A 94 -9.20 -11.15 15.65
C GLN A 94 -8.28 -9.94 15.62
N THR A 95 -7.78 -9.54 16.77
CA THR A 95 -6.77 -8.49 16.90
C THR A 95 -5.48 -9.11 17.43
N LEU A 96 -4.36 -8.73 16.81
CA LEU A 96 -3.02 -9.10 17.23
C LEU A 96 -2.22 -7.83 17.50
N GLU A 97 -1.67 -7.71 18.70
CA GLU A 97 -0.67 -6.70 19.02
C GLU A 97 0.73 -7.30 18.86
N LEU A 98 1.61 -6.57 18.18
CA LEU A 98 2.99 -6.98 17.90
C LEU A 98 3.95 -5.85 18.26
N TYR A 99 5.01 -6.19 18.98
CA TYR A 99 6.18 -5.34 19.14
C TYR A 99 7.43 -6.09 18.71
N ILE A 100 8.32 -5.40 18.01
CA ILE A 100 9.67 -5.89 17.71
C ILE A 100 10.64 -4.83 18.20
N LYS A 101 11.57 -5.25 19.03
CA LYS A 101 12.66 -4.40 19.52
C LYS A 101 13.84 -5.28 19.96
N ASP A 102 15.05 -4.87 19.67
CA ASP A 102 16.29 -5.50 20.11
C ASP A 102 16.33 -7.01 19.78
N GLY A 103 15.91 -7.38 18.57
CA GLY A 103 15.92 -8.76 18.09
C GLY A 103 14.84 -9.68 18.68
N THR A 104 13.93 -9.14 19.49
CA THR A 104 12.86 -9.90 20.13
C THR A 104 11.49 -9.43 19.61
N ALA A 105 10.62 -10.38 19.29
CA ALA A 105 9.23 -10.14 18.98
C ALA A 105 8.35 -10.48 20.20
N TYR A 106 7.39 -9.61 20.49
CA TYR A 106 6.39 -9.79 21.53
C TYR A 106 5.02 -9.71 20.87
N ALA A 107 4.16 -10.69 21.14
CA ALA A 107 2.82 -10.74 20.55
C ALA A 107 1.76 -11.06 21.60
N LYS A 108 0.56 -10.48 21.39
CA LYS A 108 -0.62 -10.76 22.19
C LYS A 108 -1.86 -10.75 21.29
N ALA A 109 -2.60 -11.86 21.26
CA ALA A 109 -3.82 -11.97 20.48
C ALA A 109 -5.06 -11.67 21.33
N THR A 110 -6.17 -11.31 20.68
CA THR A 110 -7.48 -11.15 21.33
C THR A 110 -7.86 -12.40 22.12
N GLY A 111 -8.33 -12.21 23.33
CA GLY A 111 -8.73 -13.31 24.23
C GLY A 111 -7.57 -14.00 24.94
N GLN A 112 -6.34 -13.53 24.76
CA GLN A 112 -5.18 -13.96 25.54
C GLN A 112 -4.83 -12.90 26.59
N ASP A 113 -4.59 -13.35 27.83
CA ASP A 113 -4.23 -12.44 28.92
C ASP A 113 -2.73 -12.16 28.96
N GLU A 114 -1.92 -13.05 28.37
CA GLU A 114 -0.47 -13.03 28.46
C GLU A 114 0.20 -12.70 27.15
N TRP A 115 1.30 -11.97 27.26
CA TRP A 115 2.23 -11.75 26.16
C TRP A 115 3.09 -13.00 25.94
N VAL A 116 3.35 -13.30 24.69
CA VAL A 116 4.37 -14.27 24.29
C VAL A 116 5.55 -13.55 23.64
N LYS A 117 6.74 -14.13 23.78
CA LYS A 117 7.95 -13.61 23.13
C LYS A 117 8.70 -14.71 22.41
N SER A 118 9.37 -14.33 21.33
CA SER A 118 10.26 -15.21 20.56
C SER A 118 11.35 -14.40 19.87
N SER A 119 12.31 -15.07 19.25
CA SER A 119 13.24 -14.40 18.35
C SER A 119 12.48 -13.74 17.21
N SER A 120 12.83 -12.51 16.86
CA SER A 120 12.23 -11.78 15.72
C SER A 120 12.85 -12.14 14.37
N SER A 121 13.73 -13.11 14.29
CA SER A 121 14.54 -13.41 13.10
C SER A 121 13.71 -13.64 11.83
N SER A 122 12.60 -14.39 11.92
CA SER A 122 11.71 -14.64 10.78
C SER A 122 10.98 -13.37 10.33
N ILE A 123 10.47 -12.57 11.27
CA ILE A 123 9.77 -11.31 10.97
C ILE A 123 10.75 -10.29 10.43
N THR A 124 11.96 -10.22 10.98
CA THR A 124 13.03 -9.36 10.46
C THR A 124 13.40 -9.74 9.04
N ALA A 125 13.51 -11.04 8.73
CA ALA A 125 13.78 -11.50 7.37
C ALA A 125 12.65 -11.13 6.39
N GLN A 126 11.39 -11.27 6.81
CA GLN A 126 10.24 -10.81 6.01
C GLN A 126 10.29 -9.30 5.78
N PHE A 127 10.60 -8.51 6.81
CA PHE A 127 10.74 -7.06 6.68
C PHE A 127 11.87 -6.68 5.70
N GLU A 128 13.02 -7.33 5.78
CA GLU A 128 14.12 -7.10 4.82
C GLU A 128 13.72 -7.50 3.39
N ASN A 129 12.93 -8.55 3.23
CA ASN A 129 12.37 -8.90 1.92
C ASN A 129 11.41 -7.82 1.41
N LEU A 130 10.51 -7.30 2.24
CA LEU A 130 9.63 -6.17 1.86
C LEU A 130 10.43 -4.93 1.47
N LYS A 131 11.51 -4.62 2.17
CA LYS A 131 12.45 -3.54 1.78
C LYS A 131 13.07 -3.79 0.42
N LYS A 132 13.51 -5.01 0.14
CA LYS A 132 14.05 -5.39 -1.18
C LYS A 132 13.01 -5.24 -2.27
N ILE A 133 11.75 -5.62 -2.00
CA ILE A 133 10.62 -5.41 -2.93
C ILE A 133 10.46 -3.93 -3.24
N ALA A 134 10.28 -3.12 -2.21
CA ALA A 134 10.03 -1.69 -2.35
C ALA A 134 11.16 -0.96 -3.10
N ASN A 135 12.39 -1.46 -2.98
CA ASN A 135 13.58 -0.93 -3.66
C ASN A 135 13.97 -1.72 -4.90
N SER A 136 13.16 -2.69 -5.35
CA SER A 136 13.50 -3.47 -6.55
C SER A 136 13.49 -2.56 -7.78
N GLU A 137 14.52 -2.70 -8.60
CA GLU A 137 14.64 -1.95 -9.85
C GLU A 137 13.43 -2.16 -10.76
N GLN A 138 12.88 -3.37 -10.78
CA GLN A 138 11.71 -3.73 -11.58
C GLN A 138 10.46 -2.93 -11.19
N ILE A 139 10.20 -2.74 -9.88
CA ILE A 139 9.07 -1.94 -9.40
C ILE A 139 9.31 -0.46 -9.71
N LEU A 140 10.53 0.03 -9.48
CA LEU A 140 10.89 1.41 -9.77
C LEU A 140 10.74 1.72 -11.27
N GLU A 141 11.21 0.83 -12.14
CA GLU A 141 11.07 0.96 -13.59
C GLU A 141 9.60 0.89 -14.03
N PHE A 142 8.78 0.03 -13.40
CA PHE A 142 7.35 0.02 -13.66
C PHE A 142 6.71 1.40 -13.38
N TYR A 143 6.97 1.97 -12.20
CA TYR A 143 6.44 3.30 -11.86
C TYR A 143 6.96 4.39 -12.79
N LYS A 144 8.23 4.37 -13.19
CA LYS A 144 8.78 5.30 -14.16
C LYS A 144 8.10 5.17 -15.54
N LYS A 145 7.85 3.93 -15.98
CA LYS A 145 7.17 3.64 -17.26
C LYS A 145 5.78 4.23 -17.33
N ILE A 146 4.99 4.13 -16.25
CA ILE A 146 3.63 4.66 -16.19
C ILE A 146 3.54 6.11 -15.68
N ALA A 147 4.66 6.72 -15.29
CA ALA A 147 4.68 8.03 -14.64
C ALA A 147 4.01 9.15 -15.47
N LYS A 148 4.18 9.11 -16.78
CA LYS A 148 3.55 10.06 -17.74
C LYS A 148 2.03 9.89 -17.86
N ASP A 149 1.52 8.71 -17.52
CA ASP A 149 0.11 8.37 -17.67
C ASP A 149 -0.72 8.71 -16.42
N PHE A 150 -0.05 9.16 -15.34
CA PHE A 150 -0.73 9.68 -14.16
C PHE A 150 -1.41 11.01 -14.47
N LYS A 151 -2.63 11.15 -13.98
CA LYS A 151 -3.31 12.44 -13.90
C LYS A 151 -2.92 13.12 -12.59
N LYS A 152 -2.51 14.38 -12.66
CA LYS A 152 -2.11 15.18 -11.50
C LYS A 152 -3.22 16.15 -11.13
N THR A 153 -3.56 16.17 -9.83
CA THR A 153 -4.33 17.24 -9.18
C THR A 153 -3.58 17.70 -7.93
N GLU A 154 -4.04 18.76 -7.31
CA GLU A 154 -3.55 19.23 -6.02
C GLU A 154 -4.71 19.33 -5.04
N GLU A 155 -4.57 18.69 -3.88
CA GLU A 155 -5.58 18.67 -2.83
C GLU A 155 -4.90 18.89 -1.47
N ASN A 156 -5.44 19.80 -0.67
CA ASN A 156 -4.92 20.12 0.68
C ASN A 156 -3.41 20.40 0.70
N GLY A 157 -2.88 21.06 -0.33
CA GLY A 157 -1.46 21.37 -0.43
C GLY A 157 -0.54 20.22 -0.86
N ASN A 158 -1.10 19.06 -1.19
CA ASN A 158 -0.37 17.89 -1.66
C ASN A 158 -0.55 17.68 -3.17
N TYR A 159 0.39 16.99 -3.80
CA TYR A 159 0.18 16.42 -5.12
C TYR A 159 -0.63 15.13 -5.00
N VAL A 160 -1.65 14.99 -5.82
CA VAL A 160 -2.44 13.77 -5.98
C VAL A 160 -2.26 13.25 -7.39
N LEU A 161 -1.68 12.07 -7.50
CA LEU A 161 -1.44 11.38 -8.75
C LEU A 161 -2.39 10.19 -8.84
N THR A 162 -3.17 10.11 -9.93
CA THR A 162 -4.09 8.99 -10.17
C THR A 162 -3.77 8.33 -11.51
N TYR A 163 -3.71 7.02 -11.50
CA TYR A 163 -3.51 6.18 -12.68
C TYR A 163 -4.63 5.16 -12.78
N THR A 164 -5.06 4.87 -14.01
CA THR A 164 -5.99 3.78 -14.30
C THR A 164 -5.49 3.05 -15.54
N GLY A 165 -5.41 1.73 -15.45
CA GLY A 165 -4.95 0.89 -16.54
C GLY A 165 -5.48 -0.54 -16.43
N SER A 166 -5.16 -1.34 -17.43
CA SER A 166 -5.53 -2.76 -17.50
C SER A 166 -4.52 -3.51 -18.38
N GLY A 167 -4.65 -4.84 -18.39
CA GLY A 167 -3.90 -5.69 -19.31
C GLY A 167 -2.54 -6.15 -18.81
N ASP A 168 -1.80 -6.75 -19.72
CA ASP A 168 -0.62 -7.56 -19.42
C ASP A 168 0.58 -6.77 -18.88
N GLN A 169 0.56 -5.44 -18.98
CA GLN A 169 1.62 -4.58 -18.42
C GLN A 169 1.80 -4.73 -16.90
N PHE A 170 0.78 -5.25 -16.20
CA PHE A 170 0.86 -5.50 -14.76
C PHE A 170 1.46 -6.86 -14.40
N LYS A 171 1.66 -7.77 -15.37
CA LYS A 171 2.27 -9.08 -15.12
C LYS A 171 3.67 -8.94 -14.53
N ASP A 172 4.50 -8.10 -15.13
CA ASP A 172 5.89 -7.91 -14.68
C ASP A 172 5.94 -7.37 -13.25
N LEU A 173 5.02 -6.45 -12.92
CA LEU A 173 4.88 -5.95 -11.56
C LEU A 173 4.49 -7.08 -10.58
N MET A 174 3.51 -7.92 -10.95
CA MET A 174 3.07 -9.03 -10.11
C MET A 174 4.14 -10.10 -9.95
N VAL A 175 4.92 -10.38 -11.00
CA VAL A 175 6.09 -11.26 -10.94
C VAL A 175 7.12 -10.70 -9.98
N ALA A 176 7.45 -9.41 -10.08
CA ALA A 176 8.39 -8.77 -9.18
C ALA A 176 7.95 -8.83 -7.71
N VAL A 177 6.66 -8.56 -7.45
CA VAL A 177 6.08 -8.65 -6.10
C VAL A 177 6.08 -10.09 -5.60
N ALA A 178 5.70 -11.07 -6.43
CA ALA A 178 5.66 -12.49 -6.05
C ALA A 178 7.06 -13.04 -5.74
N ASN A 179 8.04 -12.75 -6.60
CA ASN A 179 9.44 -13.15 -6.39
C ASN A 179 10.00 -12.62 -5.07
N ALA A 180 9.72 -11.38 -4.80
CA ALA A 180 10.24 -10.75 -3.62
C ALA A 180 9.49 -11.19 -2.34
N SER A 181 8.20 -11.56 -2.44
CA SER A 181 7.39 -12.04 -1.30
C SER A 181 7.67 -13.49 -0.95
N SER A 182 7.87 -14.35 -1.96
CA SER A 182 8.05 -15.80 -1.76
C SER A 182 9.50 -16.21 -1.50
N GLY A 183 10.47 -15.34 -1.84
CA GLY A 183 11.89 -15.69 -1.85
C GLY A 183 12.25 -16.73 -2.93
N ASN A 184 11.30 -17.13 -3.76
CA ASN A 184 11.47 -18.07 -4.88
C ASN A 184 11.22 -17.36 -6.21
N GLU A 185 11.89 -17.80 -7.25
CA GLU A 185 11.70 -17.26 -8.58
C GLU A 185 10.36 -17.72 -9.15
N VAL A 186 9.39 -16.81 -9.22
CA VAL A 186 8.08 -17.03 -9.83
C VAL A 186 8.18 -16.69 -11.32
N ASN A 187 7.88 -17.67 -12.17
CA ASN A 187 7.90 -17.45 -13.62
C ASN A 187 6.69 -16.59 -14.05
N ALA A 188 6.90 -15.69 -15.00
CA ALA A 188 5.85 -14.86 -15.59
C ALA A 188 4.69 -15.71 -16.18
N SER A 189 4.95 -16.97 -16.57
CA SER A 189 3.93 -17.91 -17.04
C SER A 189 2.84 -18.22 -16.00
N ALA A 190 3.12 -18.06 -14.70
CA ALA A 190 2.13 -18.23 -13.63
C ALA A 190 0.96 -17.25 -13.79
N PHE A 191 1.19 -16.10 -14.41
CA PHE A 191 0.18 -15.06 -14.64
C PHE A 191 -0.41 -15.07 -16.06
N ASN A 192 -0.06 -16.04 -16.92
CA ASN A 192 -0.60 -16.10 -18.29
C ASN A 192 -2.12 -16.28 -18.33
N ASN A 193 -2.67 -16.98 -17.34
CA ASN A 193 -4.11 -17.22 -17.22
C ASN A 193 -4.81 -16.19 -16.32
N VAL A 194 -4.15 -15.07 -16.02
CA VAL A 194 -4.72 -13.96 -15.26
C VAL A 194 -5.03 -12.80 -16.20
N ASP A 195 -6.23 -12.26 -16.07
CA ASP A 195 -6.68 -11.05 -16.75
C ASP A 195 -6.71 -9.89 -15.75
N PHE A 196 -5.90 -8.87 -16.01
CA PHE A 196 -5.89 -7.62 -15.23
C PHE A 196 -6.96 -6.70 -15.82
N LYS A 197 -8.19 -6.78 -15.31
CA LYS A 197 -9.32 -6.04 -15.86
C LYS A 197 -9.27 -4.56 -15.55
N ASN A 198 -8.98 -4.23 -14.32
CA ASN A 198 -8.89 -2.85 -13.85
C ASN A 198 -7.84 -2.74 -12.76
N VAL A 199 -6.92 -1.79 -12.93
CA VAL A 199 -5.94 -1.41 -11.91
C VAL A 199 -5.98 0.10 -11.76
N THR A 200 -6.23 0.57 -10.54
CA THR A 200 -6.13 1.99 -10.21
C THR A 200 -5.06 2.18 -9.14
N ILE A 201 -4.26 3.23 -9.31
CA ILE A 201 -3.22 3.63 -8.35
C ILE A 201 -3.46 5.09 -8.01
N LYS A 202 -3.53 5.42 -6.72
CA LYS A 202 -3.56 6.79 -6.23
C LYS A 202 -2.40 7.01 -5.28
N LEU A 203 -1.55 7.97 -5.62
CA LEU A 203 -0.43 8.41 -4.79
C LEU A 203 -0.73 9.82 -4.31
N VAL A 204 -0.61 10.05 -3.02
CA VAL A 204 -0.65 11.39 -2.43
C VAL A 204 0.72 11.65 -1.82
N VAL A 205 1.35 12.74 -2.24
CA VAL A 205 2.67 13.15 -1.76
C VAL A 205 2.67 14.64 -1.43
N THR A 206 3.45 15.02 -0.43
CA THR A 206 3.62 16.45 -0.05
C THR A 206 4.34 17.21 -1.16
N LYS A 207 4.43 18.53 -1.03
CA LYS A 207 5.25 19.35 -1.92
C LYS A 207 6.75 19.03 -1.85
N ASP A 208 7.19 18.44 -0.74
CA ASP A 208 8.55 17.92 -0.54
C ASP A 208 8.69 16.46 -0.97
N TYR A 209 7.71 15.95 -1.71
CA TYR A 209 7.66 14.59 -2.27
C TYR A 209 7.65 13.46 -1.23
N THR A 210 7.34 13.75 0.02
CA THR A 210 7.16 12.74 1.06
C THR A 210 5.83 12.01 0.85
N PRO A 211 5.79 10.67 0.89
CA PRO A 211 4.55 9.92 0.75
C PRO A 211 3.58 10.17 1.89
N VAL A 212 2.31 10.36 1.55
CA VAL A 212 1.17 10.54 2.48
C VAL A 212 0.20 9.38 2.35
N THR A 213 -0.12 8.98 1.11
CA THR A 213 -1.04 7.88 0.85
C THR A 213 -0.60 7.11 -0.39
N ASN A 214 -0.70 5.79 -0.31
CA ASN A 214 -0.60 4.89 -1.46
C ASN A 214 -1.84 4.01 -1.48
N GLU A 215 -2.66 4.14 -2.50
CA GLU A 215 -3.85 3.33 -2.71
C GLU A 215 -3.73 2.56 -4.03
N VAL A 216 -3.99 1.26 -3.97
CA VAL A 216 -4.00 0.36 -5.13
C VAL A 216 -5.28 -0.45 -5.11
N ASN A 217 -6.06 -0.38 -6.18
CA ASN A 217 -7.21 -1.25 -6.37
C ASN A 217 -6.98 -2.07 -7.65
N MET A 218 -7.19 -3.37 -7.56
CA MET A 218 -7.03 -4.30 -8.68
C MET A 218 -8.23 -5.22 -8.80
N GLU A 219 -8.68 -5.45 -10.02
CA GLU A 219 -9.61 -6.51 -10.36
C GLU A 219 -8.92 -7.49 -11.32
N LEU A 220 -8.84 -8.74 -10.89
CA LEU A 220 -8.21 -9.83 -11.61
C LEU A 220 -9.26 -10.91 -11.92
N ALA A 221 -9.13 -11.57 -13.06
CA ALA A 221 -9.97 -12.74 -13.38
C ALA A 221 -9.11 -13.85 -13.99
N THR A 222 -9.50 -15.09 -13.73
CA THR A 222 -8.87 -16.24 -14.41
C THR A 222 -9.41 -16.40 -15.84
N LYS A 223 -8.50 -16.69 -16.76
CA LYS A 223 -8.82 -17.03 -18.17
C LYS A 223 -8.89 -18.53 -18.32
N ASN A 224 -9.72 -18.99 -19.27
CA ASN A 224 -9.73 -20.37 -19.75
C ASN A 224 -9.88 -21.44 -18.65
N THR A 225 -10.71 -21.18 -17.65
CA THR A 225 -11.02 -22.15 -16.58
C THR A 225 -12.49 -22.55 -16.63
N SER A 226 -12.79 -23.78 -16.22
CA SER A 226 -14.16 -24.29 -16.08
C SER A 226 -14.94 -23.59 -14.95
N THR A 227 -14.20 -23.03 -13.97
CA THR A 227 -14.77 -22.28 -12.86
C THR A 227 -14.15 -20.88 -12.88
N PRO A 228 -14.87 -19.87 -13.38
CA PRO A 228 -14.38 -18.50 -13.37
C PRO A 228 -14.11 -18.03 -11.94
N THR A 229 -12.93 -17.48 -11.74
CA THR A 229 -12.55 -16.85 -10.47
C THR A 229 -12.26 -15.38 -10.72
N THR A 230 -12.87 -14.51 -9.92
CA THR A 230 -12.56 -13.09 -9.90
C THR A 230 -12.02 -12.72 -8.53
N MET A 231 -10.96 -11.92 -8.51
CA MET A 231 -10.38 -11.38 -7.29
C MET A 231 -10.35 -9.86 -7.37
N LYS A 232 -10.89 -9.22 -6.33
CA LYS A 232 -10.76 -7.77 -6.15
C LYS A 232 -9.89 -7.52 -4.93
N ILE A 233 -8.84 -6.75 -5.13
CA ILE A 233 -7.89 -6.36 -4.09
C ILE A 233 -7.97 -4.85 -3.94
N LYS A 234 -8.12 -4.39 -2.70
CA LYS A 234 -8.03 -2.97 -2.33
C LYS A 234 -6.99 -2.85 -1.23
N GLN A 235 -6.01 -2.00 -1.47
CA GLN A 235 -4.99 -1.66 -0.49
C GLN A 235 -4.94 -0.14 -0.35
N ASN A 236 -4.90 0.33 0.89
CA ASN A 236 -4.66 1.74 1.19
C ASN A 236 -3.65 1.82 2.33
N ILE A 237 -2.56 2.53 2.12
CA ILE A 237 -1.55 2.79 3.14
C ILE A 237 -1.47 4.30 3.33
N GLN A 238 -1.67 4.74 4.56
CA GLN A 238 -1.51 6.13 4.98
C GLN A 238 -0.26 6.24 5.87
N TYR A 239 0.55 7.24 5.60
CA TYR A 239 1.78 7.52 6.34
C TYR A 239 1.63 8.84 7.10
N SER A 240 2.14 8.87 8.31
CA SER A 240 2.25 10.07 9.13
C SER A 240 3.51 10.06 9.96
N ASN A 241 3.88 11.18 10.56
CA ASN A 241 5.08 11.32 11.37
C ASN A 241 6.35 10.79 10.68
N VAL A 242 6.43 10.93 9.35
CA VAL A 242 7.58 10.46 8.56
C VAL A 242 8.86 11.13 9.08
N ASN A 243 9.85 10.31 9.44
CA ASN A 243 11.12 10.69 10.07
C ASN A 243 10.99 11.37 11.44
N ASN A 244 9.81 11.30 12.08
CA ASN A 244 9.55 11.94 13.38
C ASN A 244 9.25 10.95 14.51
N VAL A 245 9.16 9.64 14.25
CA VAL A 245 9.06 8.62 15.30
C VAL A 245 10.44 8.42 15.89
N LYS A 246 10.61 8.83 17.15
CA LYS A 246 11.92 8.84 17.82
C LYS A 246 12.21 7.53 18.55
N GLU A 247 11.18 6.91 19.12
CA GLU A 247 11.30 5.71 19.92
C GLU A 247 10.01 4.90 19.89
N ILE A 248 10.15 3.57 20.00
CA ILE A 248 9.06 2.63 20.25
C ILE A 248 9.28 2.02 21.63
N ASN A 249 8.36 2.32 22.55
CA ASN A 249 8.39 1.80 23.91
C ASN A 249 7.57 0.53 24.03
N LEU A 250 8.13 -0.46 24.70
CA LEU A 250 7.43 -1.71 25.02
C LEU A 250 6.46 -1.48 26.19
N PRO A 251 5.25 -2.08 26.15
CA PRO A 251 4.37 -2.07 27.31
C PRO A 251 5.00 -2.79 28.51
N GLY A 252 4.66 -2.35 29.73
CA GLY A 252 5.24 -2.92 30.94
C GLY A 252 5.00 -4.42 31.13
N GLU A 253 3.90 -4.91 30.59
CA GLU A 253 3.43 -6.29 30.69
C GLU A 253 4.34 -7.27 29.92
N VAL A 254 5.07 -6.84 28.91
CA VAL A 254 5.98 -7.72 28.15
C VAL A 254 7.14 -8.27 29.00
N LYS A 255 7.39 -7.66 30.16
CA LYS A 255 8.41 -8.18 31.11
C LYS A 255 8.09 -9.61 31.57
N ASN A 256 6.81 -9.97 31.59
CA ASN A 256 6.30 -11.26 31.99
C ASN A 256 5.97 -12.16 30.78
N ALA A 257 6.37 -11.77 29.58
CA ALA A 257 6.07 -12.51 28.36
C ALA A 257 6.65 -13.93 28.41
N LYS A 258 5.81 -14.93 28.14
CA LYS A 258 6.22 -16.33 28.05
C LYS A 258 7.05 -16.57 26.80
N GLU A 259 8.15 -17.26 26.94
CA GLU A 259 8.96 -17.65 25.79
C GLU A 259 8.27 -18.77 25.01
N VAL A 260 8.11 -18.59 23.72
CA VAL A 260 7.66 -19.63 22.80
C VAL A 260 8.78 -19.91 21.79
N ALA A 261 9.01 -21.18 21.51
CA ALA A 261 9.95 -21.57 20.47
C ALA A 261 9.48 -20.94 19.15
N ALA A 262 10.41 -20.37 18.38
CA ALA A 262 10.11 -19.97 17.02
C ALA A 262 9.67 -21.25 16.29
N ASP A 263 8.37 -21.32 15.92
CA ASP A 263 7.85 -22.45 15.15
C ASP A 263 8.65 -22.53 13.85
N THR A 264 9.49 -23.56 13.77
CA THR A 264 9.97 -24.04 12.48
C THR A 264 8.74 -24.57 11.74
N GLN A 265 8.02 -23.70 11.03
CA GLN A 265 7.07 -24.15 10.02
C GLN A 265 7.88 -24.93 8.98
N LYS A 266 8.01 -26.23 9.21
CA LYS A 266 8.32 -27.16 8.13
C LYS A 266 7.14 -27.09 7.19
N SER A 267 7.37 -26.48 6.02
CA SER A 267 6.53 -26.63 4.84
C SER A 267 6.31 -28.11 4.59
N GLN A 268 5.09 -28.57 4.79
CA GLN A 268 4.58 -29.79 4.15
C GLN A 268 4.01 -29.45 2.80
#